data_3374bf5bc70bdfc0713a527cfe62619f
#
_entry.id   3374bf5bc70bdfc0713a527cfe62619f
#
_cell.length_a   1.000
_cell.length_b   1.000
_cell.length_c   1.000
_cell.angle_alpha   90.00
_cell.angle_beta   90.00
_cell.angle_gamma   90.00
#
_symmetry.space_group_name_H-M   'P 1'
#
loop_
_entity.id
_entity.type
_entity.pdbx_description
1 polymer ?
#
loop_
_entity_poly.entity_id
_entity_poly.type
_entity_poly.pdbx_seq_one_letter_code
_entity_poly.pdbx_strand_id
1 'polypeptide(L)'
;MMTRLRSLLQSVILGALLLSGVPAVADTVPVGDTGYYVAGVPSEEFVHYAAPEAAGRQRMENWCWAACIQMVLNYHGLYVDQSEIVSRVFGGAIDRPANGQQMMSALTGWAPDSRGRRSEIFADAYNLDPTTVINDLDRKWPLIVGLSGARGAATGHAYVMTAAYFSRGANGVPVIHRVVLRDPFPGYPSRIELDAGEFGQRLQFATRVYVRRS
;
A
#
# COMPACT_ATOMS: atom_id res chain seq x y z
N MET A 1 43.60 66.77 15.20
CA MET A 1 42.12 66.65 15.28
C MET A 1 41.78 65.27 14.78
N MET A 2 41.66 64.28 15.69
CA MET A 2 41.55 62.86 15.41
C MET A 2 40.13 62.44 15.74
N THR A 3 39.37 62.03 14.75
CA THR A 3 38.02 61.51 14.91
C THR A 3 38.08 59.93 14.82
N ARG A 4 37.76 59.32 15.96
CA ARG A 4 37.73 57.82 16.06
C ARG A 4 36.42 57.32 15.50
N LEU A 5 36.54 56.41 14.49
CA LEU A 5 35.44 55.63 13.95
C LEU A 5 35.25 54.37 14.82
N ARG A 6 34.10 54.23 15.47
CA ARG A 6 33.71 53.02 16.20
C ARG A 6 32.98 52.09 15.24
N SER A 7 33.56 50.93 14.98
CA SER A 7 32.91 49.85 14.25
C SER A 7 31.98 49.05 15.18
N LEU A 8 30.70 49.03 14.85
CA LEU A 8 29.69 48.18 15.48
C LEU A 8 29.71 46.80 14.78
N LEU A 9 30.19 45.79 15.47
CA LEU A 9 29.99 44.39 15.07
C LEU A 9 28.53 44.01 15.40
N GLN A 10 27.71 43.85 14.38
CA GLN A 10 26.42 43.20 14.52
C GLN A 10 26.62 41.66 14.42
N SER A 11 26.45 40.99 15.54
CA SER A 11 26.39 39.51 15.61
C SER A 11 25.04 39.05 15.07
N VAL A 12 25.04 38.44 13.89
CA VAL A 12 23.88 37.71 13.34
C VAL A 12 23.81 36.38 14.03
N ILE A 13 22.84 36.20 14.92
CA ILE A 13 22.50 34.90 15.50
C ILE A 13 21.65 34.15 14.46
N LEU A 14 22.26 33.20 13.80
CA LEU A 14 21.58 32.28 12.89
C LEU A 14 20.81 31.24 13.74
N GLY A 15 19.54 31.49 13.96
CA GLY A 15 18.64 30.54 14.63
C GLY A 15 18.42 29.32 13.74
N ALA A 16 19.02 28.19 14.11
CA ALA A 16 18.70 26.91 13.52
C ALA A 16 17.27 26.52 13.91
N LEU A 17 16.32 26.63 12.98
CA LEU A 17 15.00 26.03 13.12
C LEU A 17 15.18 24.50 13.05
N LEU A 18 15.16 23.85 14.20
CA LEU A 18 14.95 22.42 14.30
C LEU A 18 13.50 22.13 13.87
N LEU A 19 13.33 21.75 12.62
CA LEU A 19 12.11 21.10 12.15
C LEU A 19 12.03 19.75 12.89
N SER A 20 11.44 19.78 14.07
CA SER A 20 10.94 18.57 14.74
C SER A 20 9.88 17.98 13.81
N GLY A 21 10.25 16.93 13.07
CA GLY A 21 9.29 16.12 12.33
C GLY A 21 8.23 15.65 13.30
N VAL A 22 7.03 16.19 13.18
CA VAL A 22 5.85 15.68 13.88
C VAL A 22 5.72 14.23 13.40
N PRO A 23 5.75 13.23 14.30
CA PRO A 23 5.46 11.86 13.89
C PRO A 23 4.07 11.88 13.25
N ALA A 24 3.96 11.32 12.04
CA ALA A 24 2.66 11.16 11.38
C ALA A 24 1.74 10.45 12.37
N VAL A 25 0.73 11.17 12.85
CA VAL A 25 -0.28 10.62 13.76
C VAL A 25 -0.99 9.53 12.96
N ALA A 26 -0.95 8.34 13.47
CA ALA A 26 -1.68 7.20 12.94
C ALA A 26 -3.17 7.57 12.84
N ASP A 27 -3.71 7.49 11.62
CA ASP A 27 -5.08 7.95 11.31
C ASP A 27 -6.12 6.83 11.51
N THR A 28 -6.12 6.20 12.68
CA THR A 28 -7.26 5.40 13.09
C THR A 28 -8.44 6.31 13.40
N VAL A 29 -9.46 6.27 12.55
CA VAL A 29 -10.65 7.14 12.66
C VAL A 29 -11.79 6.38 13.34
N PRO A 30 -12.43 6.94 14.41
CA PRO A 30 -13.62 6.34 14.97
C PRO A 30 -14.80 6.44 13.99
N VAL A 31 -15.63 5.40 13.93
CA VAL A 31 -16.84 5.35 13.11
C VAL A 31 -18.02 5.81 13.97
N GLY A 32 -18.22 7.12 14.07
CA GLY A 32 -19.24 7.70 14.96
C GLY A 32 -19.07 7.19 16.41
N ASP A 33 -20.19 7.05 17.13
CA ASP A 33 -20.23 6.56 18.52
C ASP A 33 -20.44 5.03 18.62
N THR A 34 -20.05 4.28 17.59
CA THR A 34 -20.35 2.84 17.48
C THR A 34 -19.36 1.92 18.23
N GLY A 35 -18.23 2.45 18.71
CA GLY A 35 -17.12 1.65 19.25
C GLY A 35 -16.26 0.96 18.18
N TYR A 36 -16.56 1.22 16.89
CA TYR A 36 -15.76 0.75 15.76
C TYR A 36 -14.77 1.83 15.30
N TYR A 37 -13.71 1.36 14.71
CA TYR A 37 -12.65 2.18 14.14
C TYR A 37 -12.35 1.72 12.71
N VAL A 38 -11.81 2.61 11.89
CA VAL A 38 -11.25 2.27 10.59
C VAL A 38 -9.79 2.68 10.55
N ALA A 39 -8.93 1.77 10.07
CA ALA A 39 -7.54 2.05 9.76
C ALA A 39 -7.30 1.81 8.27
N GLY A 40 -6.54 2.67 7.62
CA GLY A 40 -6.15 2.47 6.23
C GLY A 40 -6.13 3.75 5.39
N VAL A 41 -5.94 3.55 4.09
CA VAL A 41 -5.94 4.63 3.10
C VAL A 41 -7.37 5.05 2.80
N PRO A 42 -7.71 6.35 2.86
CA PRO A 42 -9.02 6.85 2.47
C PRO A 42 -9.39 6.39 1.04
N SER A 43 -10.66 6.03 0.86
CA SER A 43 -11.11 5.48 -0.43
C SER A 43 -10.98 6.46 -1.58
N GLU A 44 -11.23 7.74 -1.31
CA GLU A 44 -11.08 8.86 -2.24
C GLU A 44 -9.62 9.11 -2.65
N GLU A 45 -8.68 8.77 -1.80
CA GLU A 45 -7.25 8.84 -2.11
C GLU A 45 -6.83 7.65 -2.98
N PHE A 46 -7.15 6.42 -2.54
CA PHE A 46 -6.67 5.22 -3.25
C PHE A 46 -7.37 4.98 -4.59
N VAL A 47 -8.55 5.55 -4.83
CA VAL A 47 -9.27 5.41 -6.10
C VAL A 47 -8.43 5.88 -7.30
N HIS A 48 -7.55 6.86 -7.11
CA HIS A 48 -6.66 7.37 -8.16
C HIS A 48 -5.66 6.32 -8.66
N TYR A 49 -5.41 5.28 -7.89
CA TYR A 49 -4.50 4.18 -8.24
C TYR A 49 -5.25 2.91 -8.65
N ALA A 50 -6.51 2.76 -8.28
CA ALA A 50 -7.29 1.53 -8.47
C ALA A 50 -8.33 1.61 -9.60
N ALA A 51 -8.86 2.81 -9.91
CA ALA A 51 -9.91 2.98 -10.89
C ALA A 51 -9.44 3.19 -12.34
N PRO A 52 -8.32 3.90 -12.61
CA PRO A 52 -7.88 4.14 -13.99
C PRO A 52 -7.50 2.84 -14.69
N GLU A 53 -7.93 2.68 -15.95
CA GLU A 53 -7.62 1.49 -16.75
C GLU A 53 -6.10 1.28 -16.91
N ALA A 54 -5.35 2.36 -17.11
CA ALA A 54 -3.91 2.29 -17.30
C ALA A 54 -3.09 2.08 -16.01
N ALA A 55 -3.69 2.32 -14.83
CA ALA A 55 -2.93 2.36 -13.58
C ALA A 55 -3.43 1.41 -12.48
N GLY A 56 -4.62 0.87 -12.59
CA GLY A 56 -5.20 0.05 -11.52
C GLY A 56 -5.98 -1.16 -12.01
N ARG A 57 -6.41 -1.16 -13.27
CA ARG A 57 -7.16 -2.28 -13.83
C ARG A 57 -6.21 -3.25 -14.53
N GLN A 58 -6.45 -4.55 -14.35
CA GLN A 58 -5.65 -5.56 -15.06
C GLN A 58 -5.90 -5.48 -16.58
N ARG A 59 -4.83 -5.50 -17.35
CA ARG A 59 -4.90 -5.37 -18.81
C ARG A 59 -5.00 -6.70 -19.55
N MET A 60 -4.63 -7.79 -18.88
CA MET A 60 -4.74 -9.15 -19.41
C MET A 60 -5.49 -10.03 -18.40
N GLU A 61 -6.04 -11.16 -18.86
CA GLU A 61 -6.91 -12.01 -18.07
C GLU A 61 -6.27 -12.49 -16.76
N ASN A 62 -4.98 -12.80 -16.80
CA ASN A 62 -4.23 -13.35 -15.68
C ASN A 62 -3.33 -12.35 -14.96
N TRP A 63 -3.48 -11.04 -15.19
CA TRP A 63 -2.61 -10.00 -14.64
C TRP A 63 -3.14 -9.33 -13.36
N CYS A 64 -4.12 -9.94 -12.69
CA CYS A 64 -4.63 -9.38 -11.43
C CYS A 64 -3.50 -9.07 -10.42
N TRP A 65 -2.54 -9.97 -10.29
CA TRP A 65 -1.38 -9.82 -9.41
C TRP A 65 -0.47 -8.65 -9.83
N ALA A 66 -0.20 -8.48 -11.12
CA ALA A 66 0.63 -7.39 -11.64
C ALA A 66 -0.06 -6.03 -11.48
N ALA A 67 -1.38 -5.97 -11.68
CA ALA A 67 -2.17 -4.78 -11.44
C ALA A 67 -2.19 -4.39 -9.95
N CYS A 68 -2.29 -5.35 -9.03
CA CYS A 68 -2.20 -5.08 -7.59
C CYS A 68 -0.82 -4.54 -7.20
N ILE A 69 0.26 -5.12 -7.74
CA ILE A 69 1.63 -4.61 -7.55
C ILE A 69 1.75 -3.18 -8.09
N GLN A 70 1.25 -2.91 -9.29
CA GLN A 70 1.25 -1.57 -9.88
C GLN A 70 0.51 -0.56 -9.00
N MET A 71 -0.70 -0.90 -8.51
CA MET A 71 -1.46 -0.02 -7.60
C MET A 71 -0.66 0.38 -6.38
N VAL A 72 -0.05 -0.60 -5.69
CA VAL A 72 0.70 -0.35 -4.46
C VAL A 72 1.98 0.44 -4.74
N LEU A 73 2.72 0.09 -5.79
CA LEU A 73 3.93 0.82 -6.15
C LEU A 73 3.63 2.26 -6.57
N ASN A 74 2.59 2.47 -7.40
CA ASN A 74 2.16 3.81 -7.81
C ASN A 74 1.71 4.64 -6.61
N TYR A 75 0.98 4.04 -5.66
CA TYR A 75 0.59 4.70 -4.42
C TYR A 75 1.82 5.17 -3.63
N HIS A 76 2.85 4.37 -3.54
CA HIS A 76 4.13 4.77 -2.96
C HIS A 76 4.97 5.68 -3.86
N GLY A 77 4.43 6.08 -5.01
CA GLY A 77 5.05 7.01 -5.97
C GLY A 77 6.11 6.37 -6.87
N LEU A 78 6.09 5.05 -7.02
CA LEU A 78 6.89 4.30 -7.99
C LEU A 78 6.00 3.95 -9.19
N TYR A 79 6.16 4.66 -10.28
CA TYR A 79 5.34 4.47 -11.49
C TYR A 79 5.91 3.36 -12.34
N VAL A 80 5.44 2.13 -12.10
CA VAL A 80 5.85 0.91 -12.79
C VAL A 80 4.69 0.38 -13.64
N ASP A 81 4.99 -0.11 -14.82
CA ASP A 81 3.99 -0.68 -15.73
C ASP A 81 3.74 -2.17 -15.46
N GLN A 82 2.52 -2.66 -15.67
CA GLN A 82 2.18 -4.08 -15.49
C GLN A 82 3.05 -4.99 -16.35
N SER A 83 3.34 -4.60 -17.59
CA SER A 83 4.18 -5.39 -18.49
C SER A 83 5.63 -5.50 -17.99
N GLU A 84 6.15 -4.48 -17.33
CA GLU A 84 7.47 -4.52 -16.68
C GLU A 84 7.46 -5.46 -15.47
N ILE A 85 6.40 -5.42 -14.66
CA ILE A 85 6.22 -6.32 -13.51
C ILE A 85 6.16 -7.77 -13.97
N VAL A 86 5.37 -8.07 -15.00
CA VAL A 86 5.25 -9.42 -15.58
C VAL A 86 6.57 -9.88 -16.19
N SER A 87 7.25 -9.01 -16.95
CA SER A 87 8.52 -9.32 -17.60
C SER A 87 9.63 -9.64 -16.59
N ARG A 88 9.61 -9.01 -15.41
CA ARG A 88 10.55 -9.29 -14.33
C ARG A 88 10.45 -10.75 -13.84
N VAL A 89 9.24 -11.31 -13.84
CA VAL A 89 9.00 -12.69 -13.39
C VAL A 89 9.21 -13.72 -14.50
N PHE A 90 8.76 -13.41 -15.72
CA PHE A 90 8.66 -14.39 -16.81
C PHE A 90 9.61 -14.10 -17.98
N GLY A 91 10.40 -13.04 -17.93
CA GLY A 91 11.29 -12.65 -19.02
C GLY A 91 10.58 -11.95 -20.20
N GLY A 92 9.26 -11.79 -20.14
CA GLY A 92 8.44 -11.12 -21.16
C GLY A 92 7.02 -10.86 -20.65
N ALA A 93 6.30 -9.94 -21.31
CA ALA A 93 4.93 -9.55 -20.94
C ALA A 93 3.90 -10.57 -21.44
N ILE A 94 3.92 -11.78 -20.87
CA ILE A 94 3.02 -12.88 -21.23
C ILE A 94 1.80 -12.95 -20.30
N ASP A 95 0.65 -13.39 -20.80
CA ASP A 95 -0.57 -13.52 -19.99
C ASP A 95 -0.54 -14.79 -19.12
N ARG A 96 0.06 -14.69 -17.93
CA ARG A 96 0.16 -15.80 -16.97
C ARG A 96 -0.16 -15.37 -15.56
N PRO A 97 -0.84 -16.25 -14.77
CA PRO A 97 -0.99 -16.04 -13.34
C PRO A 97 0.37 -16.19 -12.65
N ALA A 98 0.54 -15.52 -11.50
CA ALA A 98 1.67 -15.70 -10.61
C ALA A 98 1.23 -16.22 -9.26
N ASN A 99 2.05 -17.10 -8.66
CA ASN A 99 1.89 -17.51 -7.28
C ASN A 99 2.50 -16.47 -6.31
N GLY A 100 2.27 -16.63 -5.01
CA GLY A 100 2.77 -15.70 -3.99
C GLY A 100 4.28 -15.50 -4.02
N GLN A 101 5.07 -16.54 -4.26
CA GLN A 101 6.52 -16.43 -4.34
C GLN A 101 6.97 -15.61 -5.56
N GLN A 102 6.31 -15.80 -6.70
CA GLN A 102 6.57 -15.02 -7.91
C GLN A 102 6.19 -13.54 -7.72
N MET A 103 5.07 -13.27 -7.05
CA MET A 103 4.67 -11.91 -6.69
C MET A 103 5.71 -11.24 -5.77
N MET A 104 6.19 -11.94 -4.76
CA MET A 104 7.25 -11.46 -3.87
C MET A 104 8.56 -11.21 -4.63
N SER A 105 8.94 -12.09 -5.56
CA SER A 105 10.10 -11.90 -6.42
C SER A 105 10.00 -10.65 -7.29
N ALA A 106 8.79 -10.36 -7.82
CA ALA A 106 8.55 -9.14 -8.60
C ALA A 106 8.66 -7.85 -7.76
N LEU A 107 8.37 -7.92 -6.48
CA LEU A 107 8.40 -6.78 -5.56
C LEU A 107 9.78 -6.54 -4.95
N THR A 108 10.66 -7.54 -4.92
CA THR A 108 11.96 -7.47 -4.23
C THR A 108 13.03 -6.80 -5.09
N GLY A 109 13.89 -6.01 -4.46
CA GLY A 109 15.08 -5.42 -5.07
C GLY A 109 14.87 -4.01 -5.64
N TRP A 110 15.84 -3.55 -6.43
CA TRP A 110 15.83 -2.23 -7.06
C TRP A 110 14.94 -2.23 -8.30
N ALA A 111 14.00 -1.28 -8.34
CA ALA A 111 13.19 -1.02 -9.52
C ALA A 111 13.36 0.45 -9.93
N PRO A 112 13.96 0.75 -11.10
CA PRO A 112 13.76 2.04 -11.72
C PRO A 112 12.28 2.13 -12.16
N ASP A 113 11.61 3.21 -11.75
CA ASP A 113 10.26 3.47 -12.24
C ASP A 113 10.29 4.05 -13.66
N SER A 114 9.12 4.17 -14.29
CA SER A 114 8.96 4.75 -15.64
C SER A 114 9.46 6.21 -15.75
N ARG A 115 9.75 6.87 -14.62
CA ARG A 115 10.34 8.21 -14.55
C ARG A 115 11.85 8.17 -14.31
N GLY A 116 12.48 7.01 -14.35
CA GLY A 116 13.91 6.81 -14.15
C GLY A 116 14.38 6.91 -12.69
N ARG A 117 13.47 7.00 -11.71
CA ARG A 117 13.83 7.01 -10.29
C ARG A 117 14.10 5.60 -9.81
N ARG A 118 15.08 5.46 -8.94
CA ARG A 118 15.42 4.18 -8.32
C ARG A 118 14.83 4.10 -6.92
N SER A 119 14.36 2.91 -6.56
CA SER A 119 13.88 2.62 -5.22
C SER A 119 14.18 1.20 -4.83
N GLU A 120 14.40 1.00 -3.57
CA GLU A 120 14.51 -0.31 -2.99
C GLU A 120 13.14 -0.78 -2.53
N ILE A 121 12.71 -1.93 -3.04
CA ILE A 121 11.41 -2.52 -2.74
C ILE A 121 11.64 -3.83 -2.02
N PHE A 122 11.05 -3.96 -0.84
CA PHE A 122 11.03 -5.18 -0.06
C PHE A 122 9.61 -5.72 0.01
N ALA A 123 9.47 -7.00 -0.26
CA ALA A 123 8.23 -7.72 0.00
C ALA A 123 8.46 -8.74 1.12
N ASP A 124 7.46 -8.90 1.96
CA ASP A 124 7.51 -9.74 3.14
C ASP A 124 6.25 -10.61 3.18
N ALA A 125 6.44 -11.94 3.26
CA ALA A 125 5.33 -12.86 3.46
C ALA A 125 4.68 -12.57 4.82
N TYR A 126 3.36 -12.46 4.84
CA TYR A 126 2.66 -11.81 5.91
C TYR A 126 1.72 -12.78 6.63
N ASN A 127 1.95 -12.94 7.91
CA ASN A 127 0.97 -13.56 8.78
C ASN A 127 -0.01 -12.48 9.25
N LEU A 128 -1.26 -12.53 8.81
CA LEU A 128 -2.29 -11.52 9.07
C LEU A 128 -2.71 -11.47 10.55
N ASP A 129 -1.76 -11.30 11.47
CA ASP A 129 -2.04 -10.93 12.85
C ASP A 129 -2.78 -9.59 12.89
N PRO A 130 -3.94 -9.50 13.54
CA PRO A 130 -4.78 -8.30 13.54
C PRO A 130 -4.05 -7.03 13.99
N THR A 131 -3.16 -7.13 14.99
CA THR A 131 -2.41 -5.98 15.49
C THR A 131 -1.46 -5.43 14.43
N THR A 132 -0.75 -6.33 13.76
CA THR A 132 0.19 -5.95 12.70
C THR A 132 -0.55 -5.41 11.48
N VAL A 133 -1.67 -6.02 11.08
CA VAL A 133 -2.52 -5.52 9.99
C VAL A 133 -3.00 -4.10 10.28
N ILE A 134 -3.56 -3.85 11.46
CA ILE A 134 -4.05 -2.52 11.82
C ILE A 134 -2.90 -1.51 11.87
N ASN A 135 -1.75 -1.87 12.42
CA ASN A 135 -0.58 -0.98 12.47
C ASN A 135 -0.05 -0.62 11.07
N ASP A 136 -0.04 -1.55 10.13
CA ASP A 136 0.41 -1.27 8.74
C ASP A 136 -0.61 -0.41 8.00
N LEU A 137 -1.90 -0.72 8.12
CA LEU A 137 -2.97 0.09 7.53
C LEU A 137 -3.02 1.50 8.11
N ASP A 138 -2.80 1.64 9.41
CA ASP A 138 -2.74 2.91 10.13
C ASP A 138 -1.57 3.80 9.64
N ARG A 139 -0.47 3.17 9.21
CA ARG A 139 0.64 3.83 8.51
C ARG A 139 0.37 4.09 7.02
N LYS A 140 -0.86 3.80 6.55
CA LYS A 140 -1.26 3.91 5.15
C LYS A 140 -0.42 3.01 4.24
N TRP A 141 -0.11 1.81 4.70
CA TRP A 141 0.58 0.77 3.93
C TRP A 141 -0.42 -0.28 3.49
N PRO A 142 -0.92 -0.21 2.24
CA PRO A 142 -1.82 -1.21 1.69
C PRO A 142 -1.11 -2.55 1.52
N LEU A 143 -1.87 -3.63 1.69
CA LEU A 143 -1.38 -5.00 1.58
C LEU A 143 -1.87 -5.62 0.26
N ILE A 144 -1.06 -6.50 -0.34
CA ILE A 144 -1.52 -7.32 -1.47
C ILE A 144 -1.96 -8.67 -0.89
N VAL A 145 -3.17 -9.11 -1.24
CA VAL A 145 -3.75 -10.35 -0.77
C VAL A 145 -4.24 -11.21 -1.93
N GLY A 146 -4.10 -12.52 -1.81
CA GLY A 146 -4.67 -13.50 -2.72
C GLY A 146 -5.82 -14.24 -2.06
N LEU A 147 -6.98 -14.29 -2.71
CA LEU A 147 -8.18 -14.97 -2.22
C LEU A 147 -8.62 -16.08 -3.16
N SER A 148 -9.03 -17.23 -2.62
CA SER A 148 -9.67 -18.32 -3.35
C SER A 148 -11.14 -18.00 -3.68
N GLY A 149 -11.73 -18.77 -4.60
CA GLY A 149 -13.17 -18.73 -4.88
C GLY A 149 -13.67 -17.42 -5.47
N ALA A 150 -12.79 -16.56 -5.95
CA ALA A 150 -13.20 -15.35 -6.65
C ALA A 150 -13.90 -15.75 -7.96
N ARG A 151 -15.17 -15.38 -8.10
CA ARG A 151 -15.94 -15.47 -9.34
C ARG A 151 -16.06 -16.89 -9.92
N GLY A 152 -16.03 -17.92 -9.06
CA GLY A 152 -16.08 -19.32 -9.51
C GLY A 152 -14.82 -19.79 -10.22
N ALA A 153 -13.76 -19.01 -10.25
CA ALA A 153 -12.48 -19.42 -10.80
C ALA A 153 -11.82 -20.46 -9.88
N ALA A 154 -11.31 -21.53 -10.47
CA ALA A 154 -10.50 -22.55 -9.77
C ALA A 154 -9.17 -21.95 -9.27
N THR A 155 -8.72 -20.86 -9.87
CA THR A 155 -7.52 -20.11 -9.51
C THR A 155 -7.89 -18.93 -8.60
N GLY A 156 -7.03 -18.62 -7.64
CA GLY A 156 -7.20 -17.44 -6.78
C GLY A 156 -7.14 -16.12 -7.56
N HIS A 157 -7.59 -15.05 -6.91
CA HIS A 157 -7.54 -13.70 -7.46
C HIS A 157 -6.82 -12.76 -6.48
N ALA A 158 -6.03 -11.84 -7.02
CA ALA A 158 -5.29 -10.87 -6.23
C ALA A 158 -6.10 -9.58 -6.04
N TYR A 159 -5.99 -9.02 -4.84
CA TYR A 159 -6.60 -7.76 -4.43
C TYR A 159 -5.58 -6.90 -3.68
N VAL A 160 -5.84 -5.60 -3.56
CA VAL A 160 -5.15 -4.72 -2.62
C VAL A 160 -6.08 -4.44 -1.44
N MET A 161 -5.68 -4.85 -0.24
CA MET A 161 -6.36 -4.48 1.00
C MET A 161 -5.92 -3.08 1.42
N THR A 162 -6.86 -2.15 1.45
CA THR A 162 -6.58 -0.73 1.69
C THR A 162 -7.06 -0.24 3.05
N ALA A 163 -8.02 -0.90 3.66
CA ALA A 163 -8.51 -0.54 4.99
C ALA A 163 -9.13 -1.74 5.71
N ALA A 164 -9.29 -1.61 7.02
CA ALA A 164 -10.03 -2.54 7.85
C ALA A 164 -10.87 -1.80 8.89
N TYR A 165 -12.10 -2.30 9.11
CA TYR A 165 -12.97 -1.90 10.22
C TYR A 165 -12.73 -2.87 11.38
N PHE A 166 -12.49 -2.33 12.55
CA PHE A 166 -12.17 -3.12 13.74
C PHE A 166 -12.76 -2.51 15.01
N SER A 167 -12.85 -3.31 16.05
CA SER A 167 -13.09 -2.88 17.44
C SER A 167 -11.89 -3.24 18.31
N ARG A 168 -11.82 -2.69 19.51
CA ARG A 168 -10.82 -3.08 20.50
C ARG A 168 -11.43 -4.12 21.44
N GLY A 169 -10.81 -5.30 21.51
CA GLY A 169 -11.15 -6.34 22.48
C GLY A 169 -10.82 -5.90 23.92
N ALA A 170 -11.24 -6.70 24.90
CA ALA A 170 -11.07 -6.40 26.32
C ALA A 170 -9.60 -6.18 26.75
N ASN A 171 -8.63 -6.78 26.04
CA ASN A 171 -7.19 -6.64 26.24
C ASN A 171 -6.55 -5.57 25.33
N GLY A 172 -7.36 -4.75 24.61
CA GLY A 172 -6.89 -3.75 23.67
C GLY A 172 -6.46 -4.29 22.30
N VAL A 173 -6.44 -5.60 22.10
CA VAL A 173 -6.10 -6.21 20.81
C VAL A 173 -7.21 -5.92 19.78
N PRO A 174 -6.86 -5.49 18.55
CA PRO A 174 -7.84 -5.25 17.50
C PRO A 174 -8.59 -6.53 17.13
N VAL A 175 -9.91 -6.41 16.93
CA VAL A 175 -10.76 -7.45 16.36
C VAL A 175 -11.27 -6.92 15.02
N ILE A 176 -10.77 -7.45 13.91
CA ILE A 176 -11.17 -7.03 12.56
C ILE A 176 -12.55 -7.63 12.27
N HIS A 177 -13.47 -6.80 11.80
CA HIS A 177 -14.83 -7.18 11.42
C HIS A 177 -15.05 -7.18 9.92
N ARG A 178 -14.38 -6.27 9.20
CA ARG A 178 -14.54 -6.10 7.77
C ARG A 178 -13.25 -5.56 7.15
N VAL A 179 -12.93 -5.97 5.93
CA VAL A 179 -11.81 -5.47 5.14
C VAL A 179 -12.29 -4.77 3.88
N VAL A 180 -11.57 -3.74 3.45
CA VAL A 180 -11.80 -3.01 2.20
C VAL A 180 -10.74 -3.43 1.20
N LEU A 181 -11.18 -3.95 0.08
CA LEU A 181 -10.33 -4.47 -0.98
C LEU A 181 -10.50 -3.65 -2.26
N ARG A 182 -9.44 -3.60 -3.05
CA ARG A 182 -9.44 -3.08 -4.42
C ARG A 182 -9.28 -4.22 -5.39
N ASP A 183 -10.28 -4.37 -6.23
CA ASP A 183 -10.33 -5.40 -7.28
C ASP A 183 -9.77 -4.82 -8.59
N PRO A 184 -8.70 -5.41 -9.15
CA PRO A 184 -8.14 -4.94 -10.41
C PRO A 184 -8.97 -5.35 -11.65
N PHE A 185 -9.96 -6.23 -11.51
CA PHE A 185 -10.68 -6.77 -12.66
C PHE A 185 -11.58 -5.73 -13.33
N PRO A 186 -11.44 -5.49 -14.66
CA PRO A 186 -12.32 -4.60 -15.40
C PRO A 186 -13.77 -5.08 -15.37
N GLY A 187 -14.74 -4.17 -15.40
CA GLY A 187 -16.16 -4.50 -15.42
C GLY A 187 -16.79 -4.79 -14.05
N TYR A 188 -16.01 -4.78 -12.98
CA TYR A 188 -16.52 -4.83 -11.62
C TYR A 188 -16.13 -3.57 -10.84
N PRO A 189 -16.86 -3.22 -9.75
CA PRO A 189 -16.44 -2.14 -8.87
C PRO A 189 -15.02 -2.37 -8.36
N SER A 190 -14.19 -1.34 -8.44
CA SER A 190 -12.81 -1.48 -7.92
C SER A 190 -12.77 -1.63 -6.41
N ARG A 191 -13.78 -1.12 -5.69
CA ARG A 191 -13.89 -1.22 -4.24
C ARG A 191 -14.93 -2.25 -3.86
N ILE A 192 -14.52 -3.22 -3.06
CA ILE A 192 -15.40 -4.21 -2.43
C ILE A 192 -15.11 -4.29 -0.93
N GLU A 193 -16.08 -4.75 -0.18
CA GLU A 193 -15.91 -5.04 1.25
C GLU A 193 -16.24 -6.50 1.50
N LEU A 194 -15.44 -7.16 2.34
CA LEU A 194 -15.69 -8.52 2.80
C LEU A 194 -15.77 -8.53 4.33
N ASP A 195 -16.66 -9.36 4.86
CA ASP A 195 -16.64 -9.74 6.26
C ASP A 195 -15.32 -10.45 6.60
N ALA A 196 -14.83 -10.26 7.83
CA ALA A 196 -13.55 -10.83 8.25
C ALA A 196 -13.57 -12.38 8.23
N GLY A 197 -14.71 -13.01 8.51
CA GLY A 197 -14.87 -14.46 8.44
C GLY A 197 -14.77 -14.96 7.00
N GLU A 198 -15.49 -14.33 6.06
CA GLU A 198 -15.37 -14.65 4.64
C GLU A 198 -13.95 -14.41 4.13
N PHE A 199 -13.37 -13.28 4.48
CA PHE A 199 -11.99 -12.96 4.10
C PHE A 199 -11.01 -14.02 4.58
N GLY A 200 -11.08 -14.41 5.86
CA GLY A 200 -10.19 -15.42 6.45
C GLY A 200 -10.33 -16.79 5.83
N GLN A 201 -11.57 -17.22 5.48
CA GLN A 201 -11.81 -18.52 4.80
C GLN A 201 -11.23 -18.57 3.39
N ARG A 202 -11.16 -17.42 2.70
CA ARG A 202 -10.72 -17.33 1.31
C ARG A 202 -9.24 -16.98 1.17
N LEU A 203 -8.60 -16.53 2.22
CA LEU A 203 -7.22 -16.08 2.19
C LEU A 203 -6.25 -17.20 1.86
N GLN A 204 -5.41 -16.99 0.84
CA GLN A 204 -4.36 -17.91 0.41
C GLN A 204 -2.96 -17.31 0.58
N PHE A 205 -2.85 -15.98 0.47
CA PHE A 205 -1.59 -15.29 0.44
C PHE A 205 -1.78 -13.85 0.90
N ALA A 206 -0.80 -13.33 1.63
CA ALA A 206 -0.70 -11.91 1.92
C ALA A 206 0.76 -11.46 1.90
N THR A 207 0.99 -10.28 1.40
CA THR A 207 2.29 -9.60 1.48
C THR A 207 2.12 -8.13 1.75
N ARG A 208 3.02 -7.59 2.54
CA ARG A 208 3.21 -6.15 2.69
C ARG A 208 4.39 -5.70 1.87
N VAL A 209 4.37 -4.43 1.49
CA VAL A 209 5.39 -3.84 0.64
C VAL A 209 6.02 -2.66 1.34
N TYR A 210 7.34 -2.65 1.42
CA TYR A 210 8.11 -1.53 1.91
C TYR A 210 8.82 -0.88 0.72
N VAL A 211 8.70 0.43 0.61
CA VAL A 211 9.39 1.20 -0.42
C VAL A 211 10.30 2.21 0.25
N ARG A 212 11.61 2.05 0.02
CA ARG A 212 12.63 3.02 0.40
C ARG A 212 13.08 3.76 -0.87
N ARG A 213 12.98 5.07 -0.84
CA ARG A 213 13.51 5.92 -1.91
C ARG A 213 14.91 6.37 -1.53
N SER A 214 15.83 6.30 -2.49
CA SER A 214 17.19 6.83 -2.37
C SER A 214 17.22 8.31 -2.74
#